data_deded441456b82551d13d45ac6e046c1
#
_entry.id   deded441456b82551d13d45ac6e046c1
#
_cell.length_a   1.000
_cell.length_b   1.000
_cell.length_c   1.000
_cell.angle_alpha   90.00
_cell.angle_beta   90.00
_cell.angle_gamma   90.00
#
_symmetry.space_group_name_H-M   'P 1'
#
loop_
_entity.id
_entity.type
_entity.pdbx_description
1 polymer ?
#
loop_
_entity_poly.entity_id
_entity_poly.type
_entity_poly.pdbx_seq_one_letter_code
_entity_poly.pdbx_strand_id
1 'polypeptide(L)'
;MQYRKDKYGNDISVLGYGCMRFTQTAGRIDLKKAEEEIMTAFRGGVNYYDTAYIYGGSEAALGEILERNGIRDQVYIATKLPHYLIKTKDSLDKYFEEQLRRLRTDYVDYYLMHMLTDIHTWERLKELGILEWLKEKQESGAIRQVGFSYHGNSDMFCQLVDVYEWDFCQIQYNYMDENSQAGRRGLQYAHEKGLPVVIMEPLRGGKLVNRLPESATKIFTDYKVPDRSDSKSGQVGEPVSYTPVQWALKWLWNQPQVTCVLSGMNSIEMIQDNIDTAENTRVGELTEADEAMLQQVVKAINAKMKVGCTGCGYCMPCPKGVDIPGTFSAYNRRYGEGWMAAMQDYFMCTAMRKDASGASNCVECGKCEQHCPQNIQIRQELKAAKKVLENPIYRIGRWLVKKMKAY
;
A
#
# COMPACT_ATOMS: atom_id res chain seq x y z
N MET A 1 7.29 -0.11 -21.60
CA MET A 1 6.55 -0.55 -20.37
C MET A 1 6.42 -2.06 -20.35
N GLN A 2 6.52 -2.70 -19.17
CA GLN A 2 6.24 -4.11 -18.98
C GLN A 2 4.85 -4.29 -18.40
N TYR A 3 4.25 -5.47 -18.67
CA TYR A 3 2.90 -5.81 -18.22
C TYR A 3 2.90 -7.16 -17.51
N ARG A 4 2.00 -7.30 -16.53
CA ARG A 4 1.70 -8.57 -15.85
C ARG A 4 0.21 -8.84 -15.93
N LYS A 5 -0.15 -10.12 -15.89
CA LYS A 5 -1.56 -10.52 -16.03
C LYS A 5 -2.32 -10.34 -14.72
N ASP A 6 -3.55 -9.82 -14.83
CA ASP A 6 -4.53 -9.94 -13.76
C ASP A 6 -5.20 -11.34 -13.74
N LYS A 7 -6.18 -11.53 -12.87
CA LYS A 7 -6.91 -12.81 -12.72
C LYS A 7 -7.60 -13.28 -14.01
N TYR A 8 -7.97 -12.36 -14.89
CA TYR A 8 -8.70 -12.64 -16.13
C TYR A 8 -7.82 -12.56 -17.38
N GLY A 9 -6.52 -12.41 -17.21
CA GLY A 9 -5.54 -12.39 -18.30
C GLY A 9 -5.36 -11.04 -18.98
N ASN A 10 -5.90 -9.96 -18.40
CA ASN A 10 -5.64 -8.61 -18.89
C ASN A 10 -4.21 -8.17 -18.61
N ASP A 11 -3.64 -7.41 -19.53
CA ASP A 11 -2.30 -6.84 -19.39
C ASP A 11 -2.34 -5.56 -18.53
N ILE A 12 -1.79 -5.64 -17.30
CA ILE A 12 -1.67 -4.51 -16.38
C ILE A 12 -0.22 -4.03 -16.36
N SER A 13 -0.01 -2.72 -16.58
CA SER A 13 1.32 -2.14 -16.50
C SER A 13 1.91 -2.36 -15.10
N VAL A 14 3.18 -2.77 -15.02
CA VAL A 14 3.85 -2.99 -13.74
C VAL A 14 3.95 -1.71 -12.90
N LEU A 15 3.92 -0.54 -13.56
CA LEU A 15 3.79 0.79 -12.96
C LEU A 15 2.35 1.25 -13.09
N GLY A 16 1.69 1.54 -11.96
CA GLY A 16 0.37 2.17 -11.89
C GLY A 16 0.47 3.62 -11.43
N TYR A 17 -0.47 4.45 -11.86
CA TYR A 17 -0.54 5.85 -11.48
C TYR A 17 -1.43 6.03 -10.25
N GLY A 18 -0.84 6.46 -9.11
CA GLY A 18 -1.57 6.79 -7.88
C GLY A 18 -2.09 8.22 -7.89
N CYS A 19 -3.37 8.41 -8.18
CA CYS A 19 -4.02 9.72 -8.34
C CYS A 19 -4.27 10.51 -7.04
N MET A 20 -3.84 10.01 -5.89
CA MET A 20 -3.98 10.71 -4.61
C MET A 20 -3.14 11.99 -4.52
N ARG A 21 -2.07 12.12 -5.33
CA ARG A 21 -1.06 13.17 -5.21
C ARG A 21 -0.96 14.09 -6.41
N PHE A 22 -2.06 14.32 -7.11
CA PHE A 22 -2.10 15.35 -8.15
C PHE A 22 -1.57 16.68 -7.65
N THR A 23 -0.79 17.37 -8.48
CA THR A 23 -0.29 18.71 -8.21
C THR A 23 -1.45 19.66 -7.89
N GLN A 24 -1.31 20.43 -6.82
CA GLN A 24 -2.33 21.35 -6.37
C GLN A 24 -1.83 22.80 -6.47
N THR A 25 -2.70 23.70 -6.92
CA THR A 25 -2.50 25.14 -6.91
C THR A 25 -3.64 25.78 -6.11
N ALA A 26 -3.31 26.57 -5.08
CA ALA A 26 -4.28 27.21 -4.18
C ALA A 26 -5.29 26.20 -3.54
N GLY A 27 -4.83 25.01 -3.18
CA GLY A 27 -5.64 23.97 -2.52
C GLY A 27 -6.62 23.22 -3.44
N ARG A 28 -6.50 23.39 -4.76
CA ARG A 28 -7.26 22.66 -5.78
C ARG A 28 -6.30 21.94 -6.71
N ILE A 29 -6.75 20.82 -7.27
CA ILE A 29 -5.98 20.09 -8.28
C ILE A 29 -5.76 21.02 -9.49
N ASP A 30 -4.50 21.15 -9.91
CA ASP A 30 -4.13 21.85 -11.13
C ASP A 30 -4.39 20.93 -12.32
N LEU A 31 -5.59 21.06 -12.91
CA LEU A 31 -6.04 20.18 -13.99
C LEU A 31 -5.10 20.19 -15.20
N LYS A 32 -4.47 21.32 -15.52
CA LYS A 32 -3.54 21.38 -16.66
C LYS A 32 -2.30 20.53 -16.40
N LYS A 33 -1.71 20.64 -15.22
CA LYS A 33 -0.56 19.81 -14.83
C LYS A 33 -0.93 18.36 -14.69
N ALA A 34 -2.06 18.05 -14.03
CA ALA A 34 -2.54 16.69 -13.89
C ALA A 34 -2.82 16.02 -15.25
N GLU A 35 -3.35 16.77 -16.22
CA GLU A 35 -3.55 16.27 -17.58
C GLU A 35 -2.22 15.98 -18.28
N GLU A 36 -1.24 16.88 -18.20
CA GLU A 36 0.10 16.68 -18.75
C GLU A 36 0.78 15.44 -18.12
N GLU A 37 0.69 15.29 -16.79
CA GLU A 37 1.21 14.17 -16.04
C GLU A 37 0.55 12.84 -16.48
N ILE A 38 -0.79 12.77 -16.49
CA ILE A 38 -1.56 11.59 -16.90
C ILE A 38 -1.26 11.21 -18.35
N MET A 39 -1.26 12.17 -19.27
CA MET A 39 -1.01 11.89 -20.67
C MET A 39 0.43 11.47 -20.95
N THR A 40 1.38 11.95 -20.16
CA THR A 40 2.78 11.46 -20.22
C THR A 40 2.87 10.02 -19.75
N ALA A 41 2.23 9.68 -18.62
CA ALA A 41 2.17 8.30 -18.12
C ALA A 41 1.48 7.37 -19.14
N PHE A 42 0.34 7.77 -19.70
CA PHE A 42 -0.42 7.03 -20.70
C PHE A 42 0.44 6.74 -21.94
N ARG A 43 1.09 7.76 -22.51
CA ARG A 43 1.99 7.60 -23.69
C ARG A 43 3.18 6.69 -23.38
N GLY A 44 3.65 6.65 -22.13
CA GLY A 44 4.68 5.73 -21.65
C GLY A 44 4.16 4.32 -21.34
N GLY A 45 2.88 4.03 -21.65
CA GLY A 45 2.28 2.70 -21.51
C GLY A 45 1.71 2.37 -20.14
N VAL A 46 1.59 3.35 -19.22
CA VAL A 46 0.86 3.16 -17.96
C VAL A 46 -0.63 3.06 -18.27
N ASN A 47 -1.25 1.95 -17.88
CA ASN A 47 -2.66 1.70 -18.13
C ASN A 47 -3.52 1.48 -16.87
N TYR A 48 -2.95 1.54 -15.67
CA TYR A 48 -3.65 1.37 -14.39
C TYR A 48 -3.63 2.66 -13.57
N TYR A 49 -4.81 3.24 -13.30
CA TYR A 49 -4.99 4.51 -12.59
C TYR A 49 -5.80 4.29 -11.31
N ASP A 50 -5.17 4.52 -10.15
CA ASP A 50 -5.75 4.29 -8.84
C ASP A 50 -6.23 5.58 -8.19
N THR A 51 -7.50 5.66 -7.86
CA THR A 51 -8.12 6.75 -7.12
C THR A 51 -8.99 6.24 -5.97
N ALA A 52 -9.69 7.11 -5.26
CA ALA A 52 -10.67 6.75 -4.23
C ALA A 52 -11.65 7.89 -3.97
N TYR A 53 -12.85 7.55 -3.51
CA TYR A 53 -13.89 8.50 -3.13
C TYR A 53 -13.40 9.63 -2.22
N ILE A 54 -12.50 9.31 -1.27
CA ILE A 54 -11.99 10.26 -0.27
C ILE A 54 -10.80 11.11 -0.74
N TYR A 55 -10.24 10.83 -1.91
CA TYR A 55 -9.14 11.65 -2.43
C TYR A 55 -9.71 12.93 -3.04
N GLY A 56 -9.65 14.01 -2.29
CA GLY A 56 -10.33 15.28 -2.60
C GLY A 56 -10.20 15.74 -4.05
N GLY A 57 -11.28 15.59 -4.85
CA GLY A 57 -11.34 15.98 -6.25
C GLY A 57 -10.66 15.06 -7.25
N SER A 58 -9.95 14.01 -6.79
CA SER A 58 -9.15 13.12 -7.66
C SER A 58 -9.99 12.38 -8.69
N GLU A 59 -11.13 11.78 -8.28
CA GLU A 59 -12.05 11.11 -9.21
C GLU A 59 -12.55 12.05 -10.30
N ALA A 60 -12.94 13.27 -9.94
CA ALA A 60 -13.44 14.24 -10.89
C ALA A 60 -12.35 14.73 -11.87
N ALA A 61 -11.14 14.98 -11.37
CA ALA A 61 -10.01 15.36 -12.21
C ALA A 61 -9.63 14.24 -13.19
N LEU A 62 -9.52 13.00 -12.70
CA LEU A 62 -9.22 11.84 -13.54
C LEU A 62 -10.29 11.65 -14.62
N GLY A 63 -11.58 11.65 -14.24
CA GLY A 63 -12.69 11.49 -15.18
C GLY A 63 -12.70 12.57 -16.26
N GLU A 64 -12.51 13.84 -15.89
CA GLU A 64 -12.43 14.95 -16.85
C GLU A 64 -11.27 14.79 -17.83
N ILE A 65 -10.10 14.40 -17.35
CA ILE A 65 -8.90 14.23 -18.19
C ILE A 65 -9.09 13.07 -19.18
N LEU A 66 -9.59 11.93 -18.71
CA LEU A 66 -9.79 10.73 -19.55
C LEU A 66 -10.86 10.99 -20.63
N GLU A 67 -11.98 11.64 -20.28
CA GLU A 67 -13.04 12.01 -21.22
C GLU A 67 -12.53 13.00 -22.28
N ARG A 68 -11.86 14.08 -21.85
CA ARG A 68 -11.33 15.13 -22.74
C ARG A 68 -10.35 14.58 -23.77
N ASN A 69 -9.56 13.57 -23.38
CA ASN A 69 -8.56 12.97 -24.25
C ASN A 69 -9.07 11.72 -25.00
N GLY A 70 -10.29 11.27 -24.74
CA GLY A 70 -10.90 10.11 -25.42
C GLY A 70 -10.16 8.78 -25.15
N ILE A 71 -9.60 8.59 -23.95
CA ILE A 71 -8.77 7.42 -23.62
C ILE A 71 -9.37 6.53 -22.53
N ARG A 72 -10.63 6.76 -22.11
CA ARG A 72 -11.27 5.97 -21.04
C ARG A 72 -11.21 4.47 -21.28
N ASP A 73 -11.46 4.03 -22.50
CA ASP A 73 -11.50 2.61 -22.89
C ASP A 73 -10.10 2.00 -23.09
N GLN A 74 -9.05 2.80 -23.01
CA GLN A 74 -7.67 2.36 -23.18
C GLN A 74 -6.93 2.21 -21.84
N VAL A 75 -7.62 2.48 -20.74
CA VAL A 75 -7.04 2.44 -19.38
C VAL A 75 -7.96 1.73 -18.41
N TYR A 76 -7.38 1.23 -17.33
CA TYR A 76 -8.08 0.64 -16.21
C TYR A 76 -8.17 1.64 -15.05
N ILE A 77 -9.40 1.88 -14.57
CA ILE A 77 -9.65 2.72 -13.40
C ILE A 77 -9.90 1.83 -12.18
N ALA A 78 -9.13 2.06 -11.12
CA ALA A 78 -9.38 1.53 -9.80
C ALA A 78 -9.92 2.64 -8.89
N THR A 79 -11.11 2.42 -8.31
CA THR A 79 -11.63 3.28 -7.22
C THR A 79 -12.18 2.44 -6.07
N LYS A 80 -12.56 3.09 -4.96
CA LYS A 80 -12.71 2.39 -3.68
C LYS A 80 -13.99 2.79 -2.97
N LEU A 81 -14.77 1.79 -2.51
CA LEU A 81 -15.95 1.97 -1.66
C LEU A 81 -15.54 2.52 -0.29
N PRO A 82 -16.00 3.70 0.11
CA PRO A 82 -15.75 4.23 1.45
C PRO A 82 -16.62 3.50 2.49
N HIS A 83 -16.29 2.22 2.78
CA HIS A 83 -17.15 1.32 3.56
C HIS A 83 -17.59 1.89 4.92
N TYR A 84 -16.76 2.73 5.55
CA TYR A 84 -17.07 3.38 6.82
C TYR A 84 -18.19 4.45 6.70
N LEU A 85 -18.53 4.89 5.49
CA LEU A 85 -19.68 5.75 5.21
C LEU A 85 -20.95 4.96 4.88
N ILE A 86 -20.83 3.66 4.60
CA ILE A 86 -21.95 2.79 4.29
C ILE A 86 -22.69 2.42 5.58
N LYS A 87 -23.93 2.87 5.69
CA LYS A 87 -24.80 2.65 6.86
C LYS A 87 -26.08 1.89 6.52
N THR A 88 -26.50 1.92 5.28
CA THR A 88 -27.70 1.23 4.76
C THR A 88 -27.37 0.64 3.39
N LYS A 89 -28.20 -0.29 2.89
CA LYS A 89 -28.06 -0.84 1.55
C LYS A 89 -28.07 0.27 0.48
N ASP A 90 -29.01 1.22 0.58
CA ASP A 90 -29.15 2.33 -0.39
C ASP A 90 -27.90 3.22 -0.45
N SER A 91 -27.11 3.26 0.62
CA SER A 91 -25.86 4.03 0.60
C SER A 91 -24.77 3.40 -0.27
N LEU A 92 -24.86 2.11 -0.64
CA LEU A 92 -23.97 1.47 -1.61
C LEU A 92 -24.13 2.13 -2.98
N ASP A 93 -25.38 2.17 -3.50
CA ASP A 93 -25.68 2.81 -4.78
C ASP A 93 -25.36 4.29 -4.76
N LYS A 94 -25.77 5.02 -3.72
CA LYS A 94 -25.51 6.45 -3.57
C LYS A 94 -24.03 6.80 -3.75
N TYR A 95 -23.13 6.08 -3.10
CA TYR A 95 -21.69 6.37 -3.21
C TYR A 95 -21.11 5.89 -4.53
N PHE A 96 -21.54 4.76 -5.04
CA PHE A 96 -21.08 4.23 -6.31
C PHE A 96 -21.50 5.10 -7.50
N GLU A 97 -22.75 5.51 -7.57
CA GLU A 97 -23.26 6.42 -8.60
C GLU A 97 -22.53 7.78 -8.59
N GLU A 98 -22.27 8.31 -7.39
CA GLU A 98 -21.46 9.52 -7.27
C GLU A 98 -20.02 9.33 -7.77
N GLN A 99 -19.41 8.16 -7.56
CA GLN A 99 -18.09 7.83 -8.11
C GLN A 99 -18.11 7.75 -9.63
N LEU A 100 -19.08 7.06 -10.22
CA LEU A 100 -19.28 7.01 -11.68
C LEU A 100 -19.47 8.41 -12.27
N ARG A 101 -20.34 9.21 -11.64
CA ARG A 101 -20.57 10.60 -12.06
C ARG A 101 -19.29 11.44 -12.04
N ARG A 102 -18.46 11.33 -11.00
CA ARG A 102 -17.18 12.03 -10.89
C ARG A 102 -16.19 11.55 -11.94
N LEU A 103 -16.11 10.24 -12.13
CA LEU A 103 -15.23 9.60 -13.12
C LEU A 103 -15.71 9.75 -14.55
N ARG A 104 -16.92 10.30 -14.77
CA ARG A 104 -17.56 10.49 -16.10
C ARG A 104 -17.57 9.21 -16.93
N THR A 105 -17.96 8.11 -16.29
CA THR A 105 -18.01 6.77 -16.89
C THR A 105 -19.19 5.99 -16.32
N ASP A 106 -19.64 4.97 -17.01
CA ASP A 106 -20.70 4.06 -16.58
C ASP A 106 -20.17 2.76 -15.95
N TYR A 107 -18.86 2.57 -15.92
CA TYR A 107 -18.22 1.42 -15.30
C TYR A 107 -16.87 1.72 -14.67
N VAL A 108 -16.45 0.85 -13.74
CA VAL A 108 -15.08 0.82 -13.20
C VAL A 108 -14.45 -0.55 -13.41
N ASP A 109 -13.15 -0.56 -13.66
CA ASP A 109 -12.45 -1.82 -13.95
C ASP A 109 -12.09 -2.56 -12.67
N TYR A 110 -11.67 -1.85 -11.63
CA TYR A 110 -11.24 -2.39 -10.34
C TYR A 110 -11.94 -1.66 -9.20
N TYR A 111 -12.79 -2.37 -8.46
CA TYR A 111 -13.51 -1.78 -7.34
C TYR A 111 -13.08 -2.39 -6.01
N LEU A 112 -12.55 -1.57 -5.10
CA LEU A 112 -11.98 -2.04 -3.85
C LEU A 112 -12.85 -1.71 -2.64
N MET A 113 -12.97 -2.64 -1.70
CA MET A 113 -13.35 -2.31 -0.33
C MET A 113 -12.21 -1.53 0.29
N HIS A 114 -12.42 -0.23 0.59
CA HIS A 114 -11.35 0.67 1.01
C HIS A 114 -10.90 0.42 2.44
N MET A 115 -9.60 0.23 2.64
CA MET A 115 -8.98 0.20 3.98
C MET A 115 -9.57 -0.89 4.92
N LEU A 116 -9.76 -2.12 4.44
CA LEU A 116 -10.10 -3.21 5.35
C LEU A 116 -8.93 -3.47 6.31
N THR A 117 -9.26 -3.79 7.56
CA THR A 117 -8.28 -4.05 8.62
C THR A 117 -8.50 -5.40 9.28
N ASP A 118 -9.70 -5.92 9.22
CA ASP A 118 -10.11 -7.21 9.75
C ASP A 118 -11.38 -7.75 9.06
N ILE A 119 -11.75 -8.99 9.40
CA ILE A 119 -12.91 -9.67 8.84
C ILE A 119 -14.24 -9.03 9.27
N HIS A 120 -14.29 -8.37 10.44
CA HIS A 120 -15.55 -7.84 10.98
C HIS A 120 -16.12 -6.73 10.10
N THR A 121 -15.27 -5.95 9.45
CA THR A 121 -15.71 -4.95 8.47
C THR A 121 -16.42 -5.62 7.29
N TRP A 122 -15.87 -6.71 6.78
CA TRP A 122 -16.47 -7.48 5.71
C TRP A 122 -17.81 -8.12 6.14
N GLU A 123 -17.85 -8.73 7.34
CA GLU A 123 -19.09 -9.30 7.88
C GLU A 123 -20.20 -8.23 8.01
N ARG A 124 -19.86 -7.03 8.48
CA ARG A 124 -20.80 -5.91 8.54
C ARG A 124 -21.32 -5.51 7.15
N LEU A 125 -20.46 -5.48 6.14
CA LEU A 125 -20.87 -5.19 4.77
C LEU A 125 -21.80 -6.29 4.23
N LYS A 126 -21.56 -7.56 4.57
CA LYS A 126 -22.47 -8.65 4.22
C LYS A 126 -23.86 -8.47 4.84
N GLU A 127 -23.94 -8.09 6.12
CA GLU A 127 -25.22 -7.76 6.78
C GLU A 127 -25.96 -6.61 6.08
N LEU A 128 -25.25 -5.71 5.40
CA LEU A 128 -25.82 -4.62 4.61
C LEU A 128 -26.16 -5.00 3.16
N GLY A 129 -25.96 -6.27 2.76
CA GLY A 129 -26.30 -6.77 1.44
C GLY A 129 -25.26 -6.53 0.36
N ILE A 130 -23.97 -6.39 0.74
CA ILE A 130 -22.89 -6.13 -0.23
C ILE A 130 -22.73 -7.25 -1.25
N LEU A 131 -22.99 -8.52 -0.89
CA LEU A 131 -22.78 -9.65 -1.79
C LEU A 131 -23.72 -9.61 -2.99
N GLU A 132 -25.02 -9.42 -2.73
CA GLU A 132 -26.05 -9.29 -3.77
C GLU A 132 -25.80 -8.04 -4.61
N TRP A 133 -25.40 -6.94 -3.97
CA TRP A 133 -25.10 -5.69 -4.65
C TRP A 133 -23.89 -5.83 -5.58
N LEU A 134 -22.78 -6.42 -5.12
CA LEU A 134 -21.60 -6.67 -5.96
C LEU A 134 -21.94 -7.57 -7.16
N LYS A 135 -22.70 -8.63 -6.92
CA LYS A 135 -23.15 -9.52 -7.99
C LYS A 135 -23.95 -8.77 -9.05
N GLU A 136 -24.92 -7.95 -8.64
CA GLU A 136 -25.72 -7.11 -9.55
C GLU A 136 -24.83 -6.16 -10.37
N LYS A 137 -23.86 -5.48 -9.73
CA LYS A 137 -22.97 -4.54 -10.43
C LYS A 137 -21.98 -5.25 -11.36
N GLN A 138 -21.55 -6.47 -11.04
CA GLN A 138 -20.72 -7.28 -11.94
C GLN A 138 -21.53 -7.82 -13.12
N GLU A 139 -22.75 -8.33 -12.90
CA GLU A 139 -23.63 -8.82 -13.96
C GLU A 139 -24.04 -7.71 -14.93
N SER A 140 -24.24 -6.49 -14.45
CA SER A 140 -24.53 -5.32 -15.30
C SER A 140 -23.28 -4.77 -16.03
N GLY A 141 -22.07 -5.21 -15.66
CA GLY A 141 -20.81 -4.70 -16.20
C GLY A 141 -20.35 -3.36 -15.60
N ALA A 142 -21.09 -2.81 -14.62
CA ALA A 142 -20.72 -1.55 -13.96
C ALA A 142 -19.47 -1.70 -13.08
N ILE A 143 -19.20 -2.89 -12.54
CA ILE A 143 -17.96 -3.28 -11.88
C ILE A 143 -17.39 -4.50 -12.58
N ARG A 144 -16.15 -4.43 -13.06
CA ARG A 144 -15.51 -5.57 -13.74
C ARG A 144 -14.83 -6.53 -12.78
N GLN A 145 -14.07 -5.98 -11.80
CA GLN A 145 -13.31 -6.76 -10.83
C GLN A 145 -13.48 -6.20 -9.43
N VAL A 146 -13.58 -7.08 -8.44
CA VAL A 146 -13.79 -6.73 -7.03
C VAL A 146 -12.57 -7.12 -6.20
N GLY A 147 -12.07 -6.18 -5.42
CA GLY A 147 -10.94 -6.40 -4.53
C GLY A 147 -11.04 -5.62 -3.22
N PHE A 148 -9.95 -5.56 -2.50
CA PHE A 148 -9.87 -4.77 -1.28
C PHE A 148 -8.48 -4.14 -1.10
N SER A 149 -8.42 -2.97 -0.48
CA SER A 149 -7.18 -2.41 0.04
C SER A 149 -7.08 -2.70 1.54
N TYR A 150 -5.86 -2.97 2.00
CA TYR A 150 -5.64 -3.54 3.31
C TYR A 150 -4.65 -2.76 4.17
N HIS A 151 -5.03 -2.55 5.45
CA HIS A 151 -4.20 -1.98 6.50
C HIS A 151 -4.44 -2.72 7.83
N GLY A 152 -3.86 -3.86 8.00
CA GLY A 152 -3.97 -4.68 9.23
C GLY A 152 -2.74 -5.58 9.36
N ASN A 153 -2.78 -6.58 10.23
CA ASN A 153 -1.69 -7.55 10.36
C ASN A 153 -1.84 -8.72 9.36
N SER A 154 -0.79 -9.51 9.19
CA SER A 154 -0.77 -10.62 8.22
C SER A 154 -1.78 -11.73 8.52
N ASP A 155 -2.12 -12.00 9.79
CA ASP A 155 -3.11 -13.02 10.14
C ASP A 155 -4.52 -12.63 9.69
N MET A 156 -4.91 -11.37 9.92
CA MET A 156 -6.19 -10.85 9.46
C MET A 156 -6.25 -10.73 7.94
N PHE A 157 -5.12 -10.44 7.29
CA PHE A 157 -5.03 -10.41 5.83
C PHE A 157 -5.35 -11.78 5.23
N CYS A 158 -4.70 -12.84 5.72
CA CYS A 158 -4.97 -14.21 5.24
C CYS A 158 -6.45 -14.60 5.42
N GLN A 159 -7.06 -14.25 6.55
CA GLN A 159 -8.48 -14.48 6.78
C GLN A 159 -9.35 -13.73 5.76
N LEU A 160 -9.02 -12.47 5.45
CA LEU A 160 -9.77 -11.68 4.46
C LEU A 160 -9.63 -12.25 3.04
N VAL A 161 -8.46 -12.77 2.69
CA VAL A 161 -8.26 -13.46 1.39
C VAL A 161 -9.18 -14.66 1.26
N ASP A 162 -9.44 -15.41 2.35
CA ASP A 162 -10.21 -16.66 2.31
C ASP A 162 -11.74 -16.48 2.38
N VAL A 163 -12.25 -15.28 2.78
CA VAL A 163 -13.70 -15.12 3.03
C VAL A 163 -14.55 -14.74 1.82
N TYR A 164 -13.93 -14.47 0.70
CA TYR A 164 -14.61 -14.10 -0.54
C TYR A 164 -13.72 -14.44 -1.74
N GLU A 165 -14.31 -14.67 -2.90
CA GLU A 165 -13.59 -14.91 -4.15
C GLU A 165 -13.12 -13.59 -4.78
N TRP A 166 -12.18 -12.92 -4.11
CA TRP A 166 -11.61 -11.67 -4.59
C TRP A 166 -10.93 -11.84 -5.95
N ASP A 167 -10.95 -10.78 -6.75
CA ASP A 167 -10.27 -10.75 -8.04
C ASP A 167 -8.84 -10.20 -7.93
N PHE A 168 -8.58 -9.39 -6.92
CA PHE A 168 -7.27 -8.80 -6.62
C PHE A 168 -7.24 -8.23 -5.19
N CYS A 169 -6.05 -7.87 -4.72
CA CYS A 169 -5.90 -7.10 -3.50
C CYS A 169 -4.85 -6.00 -3.63
N GLN A 170 -4.95 -4.99 -2.75
CA GLN A 170 -4.00 -3.89 -2.67
C GLN A 170 -3.40 -3.82 -1.26
N ILE A 171 -2.07 -3.90 -1.15
CA ILE A 171 -1.35 -3.90 0.12
C ILE A 171 -0.26 -2.84 0.17
N GLN A 172 0.02 -2.32 1.36
CA GLN A 172 1.24 -1.57 1.60
C GLN A 172 2.43 -2.52 1.65
N TYR A 173 3.44 -2.27 0.80
CA TYR A 173 4.64 -3.10 0.80
C TYR A 173 5.85 -2.34 0.22
N ASN A 174 7.00 -2.46 0.88
CA ASN A 174 8.28 -1.88 0.46
C ASN A 174 9.41 -2.55 1.24
N TYR A 175 10.69 -2.33 0.87
CA TYR A 175 11.84 -2.98 1.49
C TYR A 175 12.04 -2.67 2.99
N MET A 176 11.39 -1.61 3.51
CA MET A 176 11.41 -1.28 4.95
C MET A 176 10.30 -1.98 5.73
N ASP A 177 9.14 -2.19 5.11
CA ASP A 177 7.92 -2.71 5.74
C ASP A 177 7.66 -4.18 5.39
N GLU A 178 8.70 -4.90 5.01
CA GLU A 178 8.62 -6.28 4.53
C GLU A 178 7.89 -7.23 5.50
N ASN A 179 7.97 -6.97 6.81
CA ASN A 179 7.32 -7.73 7.86
C ASN A 179 6.20 -6.95 8.57
N SER A 180 5.75 -5.84 7.99
CA SER A 180 4.68 -5.01 8.55
C SER A 180 3.38 -5.20 7.75
N GLN A 181 2.24 -5.03 8.42
CA GLN A 181 0.89 -5.18 7.85
C GLN A 181 0.69 -6.56 7.20
N ALA A 182 0.24 -6.64 5.94
CA ALA A 182 0.18 -7.90 5.20
C ALA A 182 1.57 -8.52 5.06
N GLY A 183 2.56 -7.69 4.74
CA GLY A 183 3.96 -8.02 4.64
C GLY A 183 4.27 -9.09 3.58
N ARG A 184 5.49 -9.64 3.62
CA ARG A 184 5.93 -10.74 2.74
C ARG A 184 5.02 -11.96 2.86
N ARG A 185 4.58 -12.29 4.09
CA ARG A 185 3.68 -13.43 4.32
C ARG A 185 2.35 -13.25 3.59
N GLY A 186 1.74 -12.06 3.69
CA GLY A 186 0.48 -11.78 3.01
C GLY A 186 0.64 -11.74 1.50
N LEU A 187 1.72 -11.14 1.00
CA LEU A 187 2.04 -11.13 -0.44
C LEU A 187 2.15 -12.55 -0.99
N GLN A 188 2.89 -13.41 -0.32
CA GLN A 188 3.06 -14.81 -0.74
C GLN A 188 1.75 -15.58 -0.65
N TYR A 189 0.98 -15.41 0.43
CA TYR A 189 -0.32 -16.06 0.60
C TYR A 189 -1.31 -15.68 -0.50
N ALA A 190 -1.42 -14.40 -0.84
CA ALA A 190 -2.26 -13.93 -1.94
C ALA A 190 -1.83 -14.56 -3.28
N HIS A 191 -0.52 -14.61 -3.54
CA HIS A 191 0.02 -15.23 -4.76
C HIS A 191 -0.29 -16.74 -4.84
N GLU A 192 -0.13 -17.48 -3.75
CA GLU A 192 -0.46 -18.92 -3.67
C GLU A 192 -1.95 -19.19 -3.94
N LYS A 193 -2.82 -18.23 -3.61
CA LYS A 193 -4.25 -18.26 -3.93
C LYS A 193 -4.56 -17.77 -5.36
N GLY A 194 -3.55 -17.43 -6.16
CA GLY A 194 -3.73 -16.89 -7.51
C GLY A 194 -4.31 -15.47 -7.54
N LEU A 195 -4.18 -14.72 -6.45
CA LEU A 195 -4.73 -13.38 -6.30
C LEU A 195 -3.69 -12.32 -6.73
N PRO A 196 -3.94 -11.54 -7.80
CA PRO A 196 -3.09 -10.43 -8.21
C PRO A 196 -2.92 -9.40 -7.09
N VAL A 197 -1.69 -8.92 -6.90
CA VAL A 197 -1.37 -7.99 -5.83
C VAL A 197 -0.91 -6.65 -6.39
N VAL A 198 -1.62 -5.58 -6.02
CA VAL A 198 -1.26 -4.19 -6.29
C VAL A 198 -0.57 -3.62 -5.06
N ILE A 199 0.57 -2.97 -5.25
CA ILE A 199 1.35 -2.39 -4.16
C ILE A 199 1.07 -0.89 -4.03
N MET A 200 0.68 -0.46 -2.84
CA MET A 200 0.61 0.95 -2.45
C MET A 200 1.76 1.32 -1.49
N GLU A 201 2.07 2.60 -1.39
CA GLU A 201 3.14 3.17 -0.55
C GLU A 201 4.54 2.56 -0.80
N PRO A 202 4.98 2.36 -2.05
CA PRO A 202 6.28 1.76 -2.36
C PRO A 202 7.45 2.57 -1.78
N LEU A 203 7.24 3.88 -1.61
CA LEU A 203 8.24 4.84 -1.10
C LEU A 203 7.84 5.47 0.26
N ARG A 204 6.89 4.87 1.00
CA ARG A 204 6.34 5.45 2.24
C ARG A 204 5.95 6.92 2.09
N GLY A 205 5.25 7.25 1.00
CA GLY A 205 4.87 8.62 0.71
C GLY A 205 6.05 9.55 0.39
N GLY A 206 7.12 9.02 -0.19
CA GLY A 206 8.36 9.74 -0.55
C GLY A 206 9.39 9.80 0.58
N LYS A 207 9.14 9.24 1.76
CA LYS A 207 10.07 9.28 2.89
C LYS A 207 11.33 8.46 2.65
N LEU A 208 11.22 7.34 1.92
CA LEU A 208 12.37 6.51 1.50
C LEU A 208 13.25 7.18 0.43
N VAL A 209 12.95 8.42 0.08
CA VAL A 209 13.74 9.26 -0.84
C VAL A 209 14.19 10.54 -0.14
N ASN A 210 13.22 11.31 0.38
CA ASN A 210 13.45 12.68 0.86
C ASN A 210 13.86 12.77 2.34
N ARG A 211 13.83 11.66 3.10
CA ARG A 211 14.12 11.63 4.55
C ARG A 211 15.07 10.51 4.96
N LEU A 212 15.90 10.05 4.02
CA LEU A 212 16.95 9.09 4.34
C LEU A 212 18.02 9.74 5.23
N PRO A 213 18.55 9.01 6.24
CA PRO A 213 19.73 9.46 6.94
C PRO A 213 20.94 9.45 6.00
N GLU A 214 21.91 10.32 6.26
CA GLU A 214 23.13 10.44 5.44
C GLU A 214 23.85 9.09 5.26
N SER A 215 23.89 8.27 6.32
CA SER A 215 24.48 6.92 6.28
C SER A 215 23.79 6.00 5.24
N ALA A 216 22.47 6.08 5.10
CA ALA A 216 21.73 5.30 4.10
C ALA A 216 21.93 5.87 2.69
N THR A 217 21.91 7.20 2.55
CA THR A 217 22.18 7.87 1.28
C THR A 217 23.56 7.52 0.75
N LYS A 218 24.57 7.52 1.65
CA LYS A 218 25.94 7.14 1.29
C LYS A 218 26.04 5.71 0.76
N ILE A 219 25.32 4.75 1.35
CA ILE A 219 25.30 3.35 0.87
C ILE A 219 24.80 3.30 -0.58
N PHE A 220 23.69 3.98 -0.92
CA PHE A 220 23.18 4.04 -2.27
C PHE A 220 24.16 4.69 -3.27
N THR A 221 24.83 5.76 -2.85
CA THR A 221 25.78 6.49 -3.71
C THR A 221 27.04 5.70 -3.98
N ASP A 222 27.55 5.00 -2.97
CA ASP A 222 28.82 4.25 -3.07
C ASP A 222 28.65 2.91 -3.77
N TYR A 223 27.43 2.33 -3.75
CA TYR A 223 27.15 1.05 -4.38
C TYR A 223 27.01 1.19 -5.88
N LYS A 224 27.82 0.42 -6.62
CA LYS A 224 27.84 0.40 -8.09
C LYS A 224 27.38 -0.96 -8.59
N VAL A 225 26.44 -0.94 -9.50
CA VAL A 225 25.92 -2.14 -10.17
C VAL A 225 26.62 -2.25 -11.52
N PRO A 226 27.13 -3.43 -11.90
CA PRO A 226 27.59 -3.66 -13.27
C PRO A 226 26.45 -3.34 -14.24
N ASP A 227 26.77 -2.63 -15.34
CA ASP A 227 25.76 -2.37 -16.38
C ASP A 227 25.29 -3.72 -16.96
N ARG A 228 24.00 -3.98 -16.80
CA ARG A 228 23.35 -5.22 -17.26
C ARG A 228 22.51 -5.00 -18.52
N SER A 229 22.52 -3.77 -19.07
CA SER A 229 21.69 -3.40 -20.23
C SER A 229 22.09 -4.14 -21.51
N ASP A 230 23.31 -4.65 -21.60
CA ASP A 230 23.84 -5.22 -22.82
C ASP A 230 24.35 -6.68 -22.67
N SER A 231 23.54 -7.54 -22.02
CA SER A 231 23.85 -8.96 -21.83
C SER A 231 23.98 -9.74 -23.16
N LYS A 232 23.62 -9.14 -24.30
CA LYS A 232 23.72 -9.75 -25.62
C LYS A 232 25.06 -9.48 -26.35
N SER A 233 25.78 -8.42 -26.00
CA SER A 233 27.05 -8.05 -26.67
C SER A 233 28.30 -8.56 -25.95
N GLY A 234 28.19 -9.06 -24.72
CA GLY A 234 29.34 -9.51 -23.93
C GLY A 234 30.26 -8.39 -23.46
N GLN A 235 29.93 -7.13 -23.71
CA GLN A 235 30.65 -5.97 -23.21
C GLN A 235 30.04 -5.55 -21.88
N VAL A 236 30.85 -5.52 -20.82
CA VAL A 236 30.45 -4.97 -19.50
C VAL A 236 30.53 -3.45 -19.63
N GLY A 237 29.38 -2.79 -19.63
CA GLY A 237 29.30 -1.33 -19.60
C GLY A 237 29.86 -0.73 -18.30
N GLU A 238 29.99 0.59 -18.25
CA GLU A 238 30.42 1.25 -17.02
C GLU A 238 29.43 1.02 -15.86
N PRO A 239 29.94 0.81 -14.62
CA PRO A 239 29.07 0.59 -13.46
C PRO A 239 28.12 1.77 -13.23
N VAL A 240 26.83 1.48 -13.06
CA VAL A 240 25.78 2.47 -12.83
C VAL A 240 25.39 2.55 -11.36
N SER A 241 24.91 3.72 -10.93
CA SER A 241 24.28 3.91 -9.64
C SER A 241 22.78 4.15 -9.81
N TYR A 242 21.96 3.41 -9.10
CA TYR A 242 20.55 3.67 -9.04
C TYR A 242 20.18 4.63 -7.89
N THR A 243 19.21 5.48 -8.14
CA THR A 243 18.62 6.34 -7.13
C THR A 243 17.85 5.52 -6.08
N PRO A 244 17.58 6.06 -4.88
CA PRO A 244 16.73 5.39 -3.90
C PRO A 244 15.35 5.02 -4.45
N VAL A 245 14.77 5.81 -5.38
CA VAL A 245 13.51 5.51 -6.06
C VAL A 245 13.65 4.26 -6.92
N GLN A 246 14.64 4.25 -7.79
CA GLN A 246 14.92 3.12 -8.69
C GLN A 246 15.15 1.83 -7.89
N TRP A 247 15.94 1.86 -6.83
CA TRP A 247 16.17 0.70 -5.97
C TRP A 247 14.87 0.18 -5.34
N ALA A 248 14.03 1.06 -4.82
CA ALA A 248 12.76 0.67 -4.20
C ALA A 248 11.80 0.03 -5.20
N LEU A 249 11.70 0.60 -6.41
CA LEU A 249 10.85 0.07 -7.48
C LEU A 249 11.40 -1.24 -8.04
N LYS A 250 12.71 -1.32 -8.29
CA LYS A 250 13.38 -2.55 -8.73
C LYS A 250 13.20 -3.69 -7.73
N TRP A 251 13.31 -3.41 -6.42
CA TRP A 251 13.08 -4.40 -5.37
C TRP A 251 11.66 -4.98 -5.41
N LEU A 252 10.66 -4.15 -5.67
CA LEU A 252 9.27 -4.60 -5.82
C LEU A 252 9.07 -5.41 -7.10
N TRP A 253 9.53 -4.91 -8.23
CA TRP A 253 9.35 -5.58 -9.52
C TRP A 253 10.21 -6.84 -9.69
N ASN A 254 11.27 -6.99 -8.89
CA ASN A 254 12.05 -8.22 -8.79
C ASN A 254 11.21 -9.44 -8.34
N GLN A 255 10.08 -9.19 -7.67
CA GLN A 255 9.22 -10.22 -7.10
C GLN A 255 8.09 -10.58 -8.09
N PRO A 256 7.95 -11.86 -8.50
CA PRO A 256 6.90 -12.27 -9.45
C PRO A 256 5.50 -12.12 -8.88
N GLN A 257 5.34 -12.10 -7.54
CA GLN A 257 4.07 -11.97 -6.84
C GLN A 257 3.45 -10.56 -6.97
N VAL A 258 4.24 -9.55 -7.29
CA VAL A 258 3.78 -8.16 -7.42
C VAL A 258 3.23 -7.95 -8.83
N THR A 259 1.94 -7.62 -8.95
CA THR A 259 1.31 -7.37 -10.27
C THR A 259 1.56 -5.93 -10.74
N CYS A 260 1.27 -4.96 -9.88
CA CYS A 260 1.38 -3.53 -10.19
C CYS A 260 1.87 -2.75 -8.98
N VAL A 261 2.68 -1.72 -9.20
CA VAL A 261 3.19 -0.82 -8.14
C VAL A 261 2.66 0.58 -8.38
N LEU A 262 1.89 1.11 -7.42
CA LEU A 262 1.33 2.45 -7.52
C LEU A 262 2.35 3.51 -7.13
N SER A 263 2.65 4.43 -8.02
CA SER A 263 3.47 5.60 -7.76
C SER A 263 2.66 6.89 -7.88
N GLY A 264 2.75 7.75 -6.86
CA GLY A 264 2.14 9.08 -6.86
C GLY A 264 3.10 10.10 -7.47
N MET A 265 3.24 10.04 -8.78
CA MET A 265 4.10 10.90 -9.57
C MET A 265 3.42 12.24 -9.82
N ASN A 266 4.07 13.34 -9.50
CA ASN A 266 3.55 14.69 -9.67
C ASN A 266 4.55 15.63 -10.38
N SER A 267 5.40 15.06 -11.22
CA SER A 267 6.20 15.77 -12.23
C SER A 267 6.51 14.87 -13.41
N ILE A 268 6.78 15.47 -14.55
CA ILE A 268 7.12 14.75 -15.79
C ILE A 268 8.40 13.93 -15.62
N GLU A 269 9.38 14.49 -14.91
CA GLU A 269 10.67 13.82 -14.65
C GLU A 269 10.48 12.56 -13.81
N MET A 270 9.63 12.61 -12.76
CA MET A 270 9.31 11.41 -11.96
C MET A 270 8.61 10.34 -12.78
N ILE A 271 7.70 10.75 -13.68
CA ILE A 271 6.97 9.82 -14.54
C ILE A 271 7.95 9.12 -15.48
N GLN A 272 8.82 9.89 -16.15
CA GLN A 272 9.79 9.36 -17.10
C GLN A 272 10.79 8.42 -16.42
N ASP A 273 11.38 8.83 -15.28
CA ASP A 273 12.33 8.00 -14.51
C ASP A 273 11.69 6.68 -14.05
N ASN A 274 10.43 6.73 -13.59
CA ASN A 274 9.73 5.51 -13.18
C ASN A 274 9.37 4.60 -14.36
N ILE A 275 9.01 5.16 -15.53
CA ILE A 275 8.77 4.40 -16.77
C ILE A 275 10.06 3.72 -17.22
N ASP A 276 11.15 4.47 -17.28
CA ASP A 276 12.47 3.95 -17.70
C ASP A 276 12.92 2.84 -16.75
N THR A 277 12.72 3.03 -15.45
CA THR A 277 13.01 2.01 -14.43
C THR A 277 12.15 0.75 -14.62
N ALA A 278 10.84 0.91 -14.90
CA ALA A 278 9.91 -0.20 -15.15
C ALA A 278 10.27 -0.99 -16.42
N GLU A 279 10.72 -0.30 -17.47
CA GLU A 279 11.15 -0.94 -18.73
C GLU A 279 12.40 -1.79 -18.54
N ASN A 280 13.31 -1.32 -17.69
CA ASN A 280 14.64 -1.90 -17.50
C ASN A 280 14.76 -2.79 -16.25
N THR A 281 13.66 -3.19 -15.64
CA THR A 281 13.66 -4.12 -14.49
C THR A 281 13.07 -5.47 -14.88
N ARG A 282 13.70 -6.56 -14.46
CA ARG A 282 13.19 -7.93 -14.68
C ARG A 282 12.98 -8.65 -13.36
N VAL A 283 12.07 -9.63 -13.36
CA VAL A 283 11.87 -10.53 -12.21
C VAL A 283 13.15 -11.32 -11.98
N GLY A 284 13.58 -11.39 -10.71
CA GLY A 284 14.75 -12.16 -10.30
C GLY A 284 16.10 -11.56 -10.72
N GLU A 285 16.14 -10.28 -11.13
CA GLU A 285 17.39 -9.64 -11.57
C GLU A 285 18.32 -9.18 -10.44
N LEU A 286 17.76 -8.96 -9.24
CA LEU A 286 18.57 -8.53 -8.08
C LEU A 286 19.44 -9.69 -7.59
N THR A 287 20.71 -9.40 -7.43
CA THR A 287 21.68 -10.36 -6.89
C THR A 287 21.66 -10.38 -5.36
N GLU A 288 22.28 -11.39 -4.75
CA GLU A 288 22.48 -11.44 -3.30
C GLU A 288 23.26 -10.20 -2.79
N ALA A 289 24.18 -9.64 -3.57
CA ALA A 289 24.90 -8.42 -3.24
C ALA A 289 23.97 -7.18 -3.21
N ASP A 290 23.04 -7.09 -4.17
CA ASP A 290 22.02 -6.03 -4.21
C ASP A 290 21.09 -6.11 -3.00
N GLU A 291 20.63 -7.31 -2.64
CA GLU A 291 19.81 -7.54 -1.47
C GLU A 291 20.57 -7.23 -0.17
N ALA A 292 21.84 -7.66 -0.07
CA ALA A 292 22.68 -7.35 1.07
C ALA A 292 22.92 -5.83 1.23
N MET A 293 23.09 -5.09 0.14
CA MET A 293 23.18 -3.63 0.14
C MET A 293 21.87 -3.01 0.67
N LEU A 294 20.71 -3.44 0.18
CA LEU A 294 19.41 -2.96 0.67
C LEU A 294 19.22 -3.27 2.16
N GLN A 295 19.67 -4.43 2.65
CA GLN A 295 19.65 -4.75 4.08
C GLN A 295 20.57 -3.82 4.90
N GLN A 296 21.70 -3.37 4.36
CA GLN A 296 22.54 -2.36 5.01
C GLN A 296 21.82 -1.01 5.06
N VAL A 297 21.12 -0.61 3.99
CA VAL A 297 20.27 0.60 3.97
C VAL A 297 19.20 0.52 5.06
N VAL A 298 18.47 -0.61 5.14
CA VAL A 298 17.47 -0.85 6.18
C VAL A 298 18.07 -0.71 7.58
N LYS A 299 19.25 -1.30 7.81
CA LYS A 299 19.95 -1.16 9.10
C LYS A 299 20.34 0.29 9.39
N ALA A 300 20.83 1.03 8.39
CA ALA A 300 21.21 2.44 8.55
C ALA A 300 19.99 3.33 8.86
N ILE A 301 18.84 3.10 8.19
CA ILE A 301 17.59 3.81 8.49
C ILE A 301 17.12 3.46 9.90
N ASN A 302 17.24 2.21 10.29
CA ASN A 302 16.80 1.69 11.58
C ASN A 302 17.78 1.94 12.73
N ALA A 303 18.94 2.53 12.49
CA ALA A 303 19.95 2.83 13.52
C ALA A 303 19.42 3.70 14.67
N LYS A 304 18.32 4.44 14.42
CA LYS A 304 17.60 5.24 15.43
C LYS A 304 16.38 4.51 16.01
N MET A 305 16.19 3.22 15.69
CA MET A 305 15.05 2.47 16.22
C MET A 305 15.14 2.34 17.74
N LYS A 306 13.99 2.53 18.39
CA LYS A 306 13.86 2.38 19.83
C LYS A 306 13.75 0.93 20.28
N VAL A 307 13.09 0.09 19.46
CA VAL A 307 12.88 -1.33 19.72
C VAL A 307 13.37 -2.13 18.52
N GLY A 308 14.29 -3.06 18.73
CA GLY A 308 14.89 -3.90 17.68
C GLY A 308 13.94 -4.99 17.14
N CYS A 309 12.66 -4.68 16.95
CA CYS A 309 11.68 -5.60 16.42
C CYS A 309 11.82 -5.76 14.90
N THR A 310 11.99 -7.01 14.45
CA THR A 310 12.09 -7.35 13.01
C THR A 310 10.74 -7.66 12.36
N GLY A 311 9.63 -7.62 13.11
CA GLY A 311 8.29 -7.94 12.60
C GLY A 311 8.07 -9.43 12.28
N CYS A 312 8.94 -10.34 12.73
CA CYS A 312 8.90 -11.77 12.39
C CYS A 312 7.60 -12.51 12.80
N GLY A 313 6.80 -11.95 13.71
CA GLY A 313 5.49 -12.49 14.11
C GLY A 313 5.51 -13.66 15.09
N TYR A 314 6.66 -14.18 15.53
CA TYR A 314 6.71 -15.32 16.47
C TYR A 314 6.03 -15.04 17.83
N CYS A 315 5.87 -13.77 18.21
CA CYS A 315 5.13 -13.34 19.40
C CYS A 315 3.60 -13.33 19.20
N MET A 316 3.12 -13.67 17.99
CA MET A 316 1.71 -13.69 17.65
C MET A 316 1.17 -15.13 17.53
N PRO A 317 -0.15 -15.34 17.71
CA PRO A 317 -1.14 -14.37 18.17
C PRO A 317 -1.01 -14.05 19.66
N CYS A 318 -1.18 -12.78 20.01
CA CYS A 318 -1.28 -12.37 21.41
C CYS A 318 -2.65 -12.81 21.99
N PRO A 319 -2.71 -13.52 23.13
CA PRO A 319 -3.99 -14.01 23.71
C PRO A 319 -4.93 -12.87 24.17
N LYS A 320 -4.43 -11.64 24.20
CA LYS A 320 -5.22 -10.42 24.50
C LYS A 320 -5.36 -9.49 23.29
N GLY A 321 -5.06 -10.00 22.09
CA GLY A 321 -5.28 -9.29 20.85
C GLY A 321 -4.37 -8.07 20.63
N VAL A 322 -3.21 -7.97 21.30
CA VAL A 322 -2.25 -6.90 21.03
C VAL A 322 -1.56 -7.17 19.70
N ASP A 323 -1.57 -6.22 18.78
CA ASP A 323 -0.71 -6.21 17.62
C ASP A 323 0.70 -5.74 18.02
N ILE A 324 1.52 -6.69 18.47
CA ILE A 324 2.86 -6.42 18.99
C ILE A 324 3.80 -5.87 17.88
N PRO A 325 3.93 -6.54 16.72
CA PRO A 325 4.77 -6.04 15.64
C PRO A 325 4.32 -4.67 15.10
N GLY A 326 3.02 -4.49 14.87
CA GLY A 326 2.45 -3.21 14.43
C GLY A 326 2.67 -2.09 15.44
N THR A 327 2.52 -2.37 16.73
CA THR A 327 2.82 -1.41 17.81
C THR A 327 4.29 -0.97 17.78
N PHE A 328 5.22 -1.90 17.65
CA PHE A 328 6.65 -1.57 17.62
C PHE A 328 7.08 -0.88 16.33
N SER A 329 6.47 -1.25 15.20
CA SER A 329 6.66 -0.52 13.93
C SER A 329 6.28 0.96 14.10
N ALA A 330 5.06 1.24 14.57
CA ALA A 330 4.59 2.59 14.81
C ALA A 330 5.44 3.34 15.86
N TYR A 331 5.85 2.65 16.93
CA TYR A 331 6.71 3.24 17.97
C TYR A 331 8.08 3.64 17.42
N ASN A 332 8.69 2.81 16.59
CA ASN A 332 9.96 3.10 15.94
C ASN A 332 9.83 4.27 14.94
N ARG A 333 8.73 4.32 14.19
CA ARG A 333 8.43 5.44 13.27
C ARG A 333 8.40 6.80 13.99
N ARG A 334 8.04 6.83 15.27
CA ARG A 334 8.06 8.05 16.09
C ARG A 334 9.44 8.71 16.11
N TYR A 335 10.50 7.90 16.13
CA TYR A 335 11.89 8.37 16.24
C TYR A 335 12.56 8.55 14.87
N GLY A 336 12.13 7.81 13.85
CA GLY A 336 12.67 7.92 12.49
C GLY A 336 11.92 8.94 11.62
N GLU A 337 10.57 8.97 11.70
CA GLU A 337 9.73 9.72 10.77
C GLU A 337 8.88 10.82 11.43
N GLY A 338 8.84 10.84 12.75
CA GLY A 338 8.12 11.82 13.55
C GLY A 338 6.75 11.36 14.03
N TRP A 339 6.13 12.22 14.85
CA TRP A 339 4.92 11.88 15.61
C TRP A 339 3.71 11.58 14.72
N MET A 340 3.46 12.38 13.67
CA MET A 340 2.28 12.20 12.81
C MET A 340 2.30 10.86 12.07
N ALA A 341 3.46 10.46 11.55
CA ALA A 341 3.61 9.18 10.87
C ALA A 341 3.36 7.99 11.82
N ALA A 342 3.90 8.07 13.02
CA ALA A 342 3.69 7.05 14.04
C ALA A 342 2.21 6.94 14.43
N MET A 343 1.53 8.07 14.63
CA MET A 343 0.11 8.10 14.99
C MET A 343 -0.78 7.56 13.89
N GLN A 344 -0.52 7.92 12.64
CA GLN A 344 -1.26 7.41 11.50
C GLN A 344 -1.12 5.88 11.43
N ASP A 345 0.09 5.36 11.46
CA ASP A 345 0.36 3.93 11.39
C ASP A 345 -0.27 3.16 12.56
N TYR A 346 -0.05 3.65 13.78
CA TYR A 346 -0.63 3.04 14.98
C TYR A 346 -2.16 3.04 14.97
N PHE A 347 -2.76 4.13 14.53
CA PHE A 347 -4.20 4.26 14.43
C PHE A 347 -4.78 3.26 13.42
N MET A 348 -4.18 3.15 12.25
CA MET A 348 -4.59 2.21 11.21
C MET A 348 -4.47 0.75 11.68
N CYS A 349 -3.34 0.38 12.27
CA CYS A 349 -3.09 -0.99 12.69
C CYS A 349 -3.90 -1.41 13.93
N THR A 350 -4.29 -0.49 14.82
CA THR A 350 -4.84 -0.85 16.13
C THR A 350 -6.22 -0.29 16.43
N ALA A 351 -6.57 0.90 15.93
CA ALA A 351 -7.80 1.60 16.28
C ALA A 351 -8.96 1.36 15.30
N MET A 352 -8.65 1.15 14.02
CA MET A 352 -9.63 0.99 12.93
C MET A 352 -10.23 -0.41 12.86
N ARG A 353 -10.43 -1.06 14.02
CA ARG A 353 -10.98 -2.41 14.16
C ARG A 353 -12.12 -2.41 15.15
N LYS A 354 -13.02 -3.40 15.04
CA LYS A 354 -14.06 -3.65 16.04
C LYS A 354 -13.42 -3.82 17.42
N ASP A 355 -12.47 -4.73 17.54
CA ASP A 355 -11.68 -4.96 18.74
C ASP A 355 -10.30 -4.32 18.58
N ALA A 356 -10.08 -3.23 19.29
CA ALA A 356 -8.80 -2.53 19.23
C ALA A 356 -7.66 -3.45 19.67
N SER A 357 -6.56 -3.41 18.92
CA SER A 357 -5.37 -4.24 19.16
C SER A 357 -4.17 -3.46 19.73
N GLY A 358 -4.44 -2.35 20.39
CA GLY A 358 -3.41 -1.47 20.95
C GLY A 358 -2.66 -2.07 22.15
N ALA A 359 -1.56 -1.42 22.51
CA ALA A 359 -0.70 -1.80 23.63
C ALA A 359 -1.42 -1.84 24.99
N SER A 360 -2.51 -1.07 25.14
CA SER A 360 -3.35 -1.09 26.36
C SER A 360 -3.99 -2.44 26.67
N ASN A 361 -4.14 -3.33 25.69
CA ASN A 361 -4.67 -4.67 25.89
C ASN A 361 -3.67 -5.61 26.57
N CYS A 362 -2.40 -5.21 26.69
CA CYS A 362 -1.36 -6.04 27.28
C CYS A 362 -1.62 -6.26 28.79
N VAL A 363 -1.76 -7.52 29.19
CA VAL A 363 -1.88 -7.96 30.59
C VAL A 363 -0.58 -8.49 31.18
N GLU A 364 0.54 -8.26 30.50
CA GLU A 364 1.89 -8.61 30.96
C GLU A 364 2.13 -10.11 31.23
N CYS A 365 1.43 -10.99 30.55
CA CYS A 365 1.55 -12.45 30.77
C CYS A 365 2.89 -13.06 30.35
N GLY A 366 3.75 -12.34 29.59
CA GLY A 366 5.09 -12.77 29.21
C GLY A 366 5.20 -13.82 28.11
N LYS A 367 4.10 -14.39 27.60
CA LYS A 367 4.13 -15.44 26.58
C LYS A 367 4.87 -15.02 25.30
N CYS A 368 4.70 -13.78 24.87
CA CYS A 368 5.33 -13.23 23.67
C CYS A 368 6.87 -13.17 23.76
N GLU A 369 7.43 -12.95 24.96
CA GLU A 369 8.86 -12.85 25.17
C GLU A 369 9.55 -14.21 25.02
N GLN A 370 8.87 -15.32 25.37
CA GLN A 370 9.38 -16.69 25.24
C GLN A 370 9.63 -17.10 23.79
N HIS A 371 8.93 -16.45 22.85
CA HIS A 371 9.01 -16.76 21.42
C HIS A 371 9.77 -15.68 20.62
N CYS A 372 10.29 -14.63 21.29
CA CYS A 372 10.97 -13.56 20.58
C CYS A 372 12.44 -13.90 20.26
N PRO A 373 12.81 -14.11 18.97
CA PRO A 373 14.18 -14.47 18.61
C PRO A 373 15.16 -13.31 18.81
N GLN A 374 14.64 -12.07 18.99
CA GLN A 374 15.44 -10.88 19.26
C GLN A 374 15.61 -10.60 20.76
N ASN A 375 15.09 -11.45 21.63
CA ASN A 375 15.13 -11.29 23.10
C ASN A 375 14.63 -9.93 23.59
N ILE A 376 13.62 -9.34 22.90
CA ILE A 376 13.04 -8.05 23.27
C ILE A 376 12.22 -8.23 24.55
N GLN A 377 12.40 -7.31 25.51
CA GLN A 377 11.55 -7.20 26.69
C GLN A 377 10.19 -6.59 26.30
N ILE A 378 9.37 -7.40 25.60
CA ILE A 378 8.15 -6.94 24.92
C ILE A 378 7.19 -6.24 25.87
N ARG A 379 7.00 -6.74 27.08
CA ARG A 379 6.11 -6.12 28.09
C ARG A 379 6.55 -4.71 28.46
N GLN A 380 7.86 -4.52 28.68
CA GLN A 380 8.44 -3.23 29.01
C GLN A 380 8.34 -2.25 27.86
N GLU A 381 8.66 -2.70 26.65
CA GLU A 381 8.60 -1.87 25.45
C GLU A 381 7.16 -1.54 25.05
N LEU A 382 6.20 -2.44 25.26
CA LEU A 382 4.77 -2.13 25.06
C LEU A 382 4.27 -1.07 26.04
N LYS A 383 4.74 -1.08 27.32
CA LYS A 383 4.42 -0.01 28.26
C LYS A 383 4.98 1.35 27.83
N ALA A 384 6.19 1.36 27.30
CA ALA A 384 6.81 2.57 26.77
C ALA A 384 6.08 3.08 25.52
N ALA A 385 5.78 2.19 24.59
CA ALA A 385 5.02 2.50 23.37
C ALA A 385 3.62 3.04 23.70
N LYS A 386 2.90 2.42 24.64
CA LYS A 386 1.58 2.87 25.13
C LYS A 386 1.61 4.33 25.58
N LYS A 387 2.60 4.72 26.37
CA LYS A 387 2.72 6.12 26.89
C LYS A 387 2.86 7.14 25.76
N VAL A 388 3.49 6.76 24.66
CA VAL A 388 3.75 7.64 23.52
C VAL A 388 2.62 7.64 22.51
N LEU A 389 2.09 6.45 22.19
CA LEU A 389 1.15 6.24 21.10
C LEU A 389 -0.32 6.37 21.54
N GLU A 390 -0.67 5.92 22.75
CA GLU A 390 -2.05 5.96 23.25
C GLU A 390 -2.34 7.24 24.05
N ASN A 391 -1.97 8.37 23.47
CA ASN A 391 -2.23 9.70 23.99
C ASN A 391 -3.72 10.11 23.87
N PRO A 392 -4.13 11.27 24.40
CA PRO A 392 -5.53 11.72 24.31
C PRO A 392 -6.08 11.76 22.89
N ILE A 393 -5.27 12.14 21.89
CA ILE A 393 -5.70 12.20 20.47
C ILE A 393 -6.05 10.81 19.95
N TYR A 394 -5.21 9.81 20.22
CA TYR A 394 -5.52 8.42 19.88
C TYR A 394 -6.82 7.94 20.53
N ARG A 395 -7.00 8.22 21.81
CA ARG A 395 -8.19 7.79 22.57
C ARG A 395 -9.47 8.43 22.04
N ILE A 396 -9.43 9.74 21.73
CA ILE A 396 -10.56 10.45 21.11
C ILE A 396 -10.85 9.86 19.72
N GLY A 397 -9.83 9.70 18.89
CA GLY A 397 -9.98 9.10 17.56
C GLY A 397 -10.58 7.70 17.63
N ARG A 398 -10.09 6.82 18.53
CA ARG A 398 -10.65 5.48 18.75
C ARG A 398 -12.10 5.52 19.22
N TRP A 399 -12.45 6.45 20.13
CA TRP A 399 -13.83 6.64 20.58
C TRP A 399 -14.74 7.04 19.41
N LEU A 400 -14.29 7.95 18.55
CA LEU A 400 -15.03 8.36 17.34
C LEU A 400 -15.24 7.18 16.38
N VAL A 401 -14.20 6.40 16.10
CA VAL A 401 -14.29 5.19 15.25
C VAL A 401 -15.35 4.23 15.79
N LYS A 402 -15.32 3.97 17.11
CA LYS A 402 -16.30 3.09 17.76
C LYS A 402 -17.72 3.65 17.69
N LYS A 403 -17.90 4.97 17.91
CA LYS A 403 -19.21 5.63 17.85
C LYS A 403 -19.79 5.64 16.43
N MET A 404 -18.92 5.87 15.42
CA MET A 404 -19.32 5.90 14.01
C MET A 404 -19.44 4.51 13.39
N LYS A 405 -19.03 3.45 14.10
CA LYS A 405 -18.90 2.09 13.55
C LYS A 405 -18.13 2.11 12.22
N ALA A 406 -16.98 2.77 12.21
CA ALA A 406 -16.17 2.97 11.03
C ALA A 406 -15.20 1.79 10.76
N TYR A 407 -15.54 0.60 11.28
CA TYR A 407 -14.86 -0.68 11.09
C TYR A 407 -15.79 -1.68 10.45
#